data_5ecb3efae874dc8436ed91010448648a
#
_entry.id   5ecb3efae874dc8436ed91010448648a
#
_cell.length_a   1.000
_cell.length_b   1.000
_cell.length_c   1.000
_cell.angle_alpha   90.00
_cell.angle_beta   90.00
_cell.angle_gamma   90.00
#
_symmetry.space_group_name_H-M   'P 1'
#
loop_
_entity.id
_entity.type
_entity.pdbx_description
1 polymer ?
#
loop_
_entity_poly.entity_id
_entity_poly.type
_entity_poly.pdbx_seq_one_letter_code
_entity_poly.pdbx_strand_id
1 'polypeptide(L)'
;MTRNIKESAVIGGNSKTLYEVGPTATVNGNSAYTNRGGSPWATSNVLAKVSGVTKGSNAVYPENRPGRGKCARLTSQMEKVKVLGLINMNVMVAGSMFLGRMIEPITSTKNPYSKMEMGIPYTKRPAALVFDYKVDMPAANTRVKSSGFGSQKTLPGRDNAVVFVLLQRRWEDAKGNIHARRVAGGSEKFRSSSPWVNGHAIKLVYGNPAGKPGYDSSTLALRSGSNAYYARNSKGRMVPVIEEGYDDATATPTHVIVMISAGDGEPYVGTPGLSFCVDNVGFGF
;
A
#
# COMPACT_ATOMS: atom_id res chain seq x y z
N MET A 1 -10.41 13.42 -0.35
CA MET A 1 -11.70 12.97 0.24
C MET A 1 -11.50 12.63 1.71
N THR A 2 -12.51 12.88 2.54
CA THR A 2 -12.47 12.57 3.98
C THR A 2 -13.61 11.63 4.36
N ARG A 3 -13.36 10.77 5.35
CA ARG A 3 -14.39 9.93 5.98
C ARG A 3 -14.39 10.19 7.48
N ASN A 4 -15.50 10.66 8.02
CA ASN A 4 -15.66 10.85 9.45
C ASN A 4 -16.30 9.59 10.04
N ILE A 5 -15.57 8.88 10.86
CA ILE A 5 -16.02 7.65 11.54
C ILE A 5 -16.23 7.89 13.02
N LYS A 6 -17.05 7.08 13.67
CA LYS A 6 -17.18 7.03 15.12
C LYS A 6 -16.34 5.87 15.66
N GLU A 7 -15.39 6.18 16.52
CA GLU A 7 -14.63 5.17 17.28
C GLU A 7 -15.45 4.72 18.49
N SER A 8 -15.34 3.45 18.87
CA SER A 8 -16.01 2.89 20.05
C SER A 8 -15.03 2.13 20.90
N ALA A 9 -15.27 2.13 22.22
CA ALA A 9 -14.45 1.49 23.25
C ALA A 9 -12.96 1.94 23.23
N VAL A 10 -12.67 3.18 22.78
CA VAL A 10 -11.33 3.77 22.73
C VAL A 10 -11.25 4.93 23.70
N ILE A 11 -10.17 4.97 24.52
CA ILE A 11 -9.93 6.09 25.42
C ILE A 11 -9.51 7.31 24.59
N GLY A 12 -10.20 8.43 24.78
CA GLY A 12 -9.81 9.73 24.22
C GLY A 12 -10.32 10.06 22.83
N GLY A 13 -11.26 9.29 22.25
CA GLY A 13 -11.80 9.67 20.95
C GLY A 13 -13.09 8.97 20.57
N ASN A 14 -14.13 9.77 20.28
CA ASN A 14 -15.42 9.29 19.79
C ASN A 14 -15.56 9.45 18.27
N SER A 15 -14.68 10.20 17.62
CA SER A 15 -14.69 10.41 16.18
C SER A 15 -13.28 10.56 15.64
N LYS A 16 -13.07 10.11 14.39
CA LYS A 16 -11.82 10.28 13.67
C LYS A 16 -12.10 10.53 12.20
N THR A 17 -11.33 11.42 11.59
CA THR A 17 -11.33 11.63 10.15
C THR A 17 -10.28 10.73 9.50
N LEU A 18 -10.72 9.88 8.57
CA LEU A 18 -9.83 9.14 7.67
C LEU A 18 -9.70 9.90 6.36
N TYR A 19 -8.50 9.86 5.78
CA TYR A 19 -8.18 10.51 4.51
C TYR A 19 -8.11 9.47 3.39
N GLU A 20 -8.70 9.80 2.25
CA GLU A 20 -8.71 8.95 1.06
C GLU A 20 -8.24 9.74 -0.17
N VAL A 21 -7.64 9.05 -1.13
CA VAL A 21 -7.30 9.65 -2.42
C VAL A 21 -8.57 9.69 -3.28
N GLY A 22 -9.00 10.87 -3.68
CA GLY A 22 -10.21 11.02 -4.47
C GLY A 22 -10.68 12.47 -4.55
N PRO A 23 -11.84 12.73 -5.16
CA PRO A 23 -12.40 14.07 -5.28
C PRO A 23 -12.69 14.69 -3.90
N THR A 24 -12.86 16.00 -3.88
CA THR A 24 -13.23 16.71 -2.65
C THR A 24 -14.65 16.34 -2.23
N ALA A 25 -14.75 15.45 -1.26
CA ALA A 25 -16.01 14.98 -0.69
C ALA A 25 -15.82 14.55 0.75
N THR A 26 -16.88 14.59 1.55
CA THR A 26 -16.91 14.09 2.93
C THR A 26 -17.98 13.01 3.05
N VAL A 27 -17.61 11.87 3.63
CA VAL A 27 -18.53 10.77 3.94
C VAL A 27 -18.59 10.59 5.44
N ASN A 28 -19.77 10.45 6.01
CA ASN A 28 -19.97 10.24 7.43
C ASN A 28 -20.42 8.80 7.73
N GLY A 29 -19.99 8.27 8.87
CA GLY A 29 -20.39 6.97 9.38
C GLY A 29 -19.34 5.87 9.17
N ASN A 30 -19.60 4.72 9.79
CA ASN A 30 -18.69 3.58 9.85
C ASN A 30 -18.88 2.57 8.70
N SER A 31 -19.32 3.04 7.54
CA SER A 31 -19.38 2.20 6.35
C SER A 31 -17.99 1.91 5.82
N ALA A 32 -17.75 0.68 5.38
CA ALA A 32 -16.53 0.31 4.70
C ALA A 32 -16.24 1.21 3.49
N TYR A 33 -14.98 1.54 3.27
CA TYR A 33 -14.59 2.28 2.08
C TYR A 33 -14.64 1.38 0.85
N THR A 34 -15.16 1.89 -0.23
CA THR A 34 -15.30 1.14 -1.49
C THR A 34 -14.89 1.98 -2.69
N ASN A 35 -13.81 2.77 -2.57
CA ASN A 35 -13.35 3.73 -3.58
C ASN A 35 -14.48 4.67 -4.07
N ARG A 36 -15.24 5.21 -3.15
CA ARG A 36 -16.33 6.14 -3.45
C ARG A 36 -15.75 7.40 -4.08
N GLY A 37 -16.39 7.86 -5.15
CA GLY A 37 -15.90 8.99 -5.94
C GLY A 37 -15.02 8.59 -7.13
N GLY A 38 -14.88 7.27 -7.40
CA GLY A 38 -14.27 6.75 -8.63
C GLY A 38 -12.73 6.76 -8.65
N SER A 39 -12.06 7.03 -7.52
CA SER A 39 -10.61 6.93 -7.46
C SER A 39 -10.16 5.47 -7.56
N PRO A 40 -9.18 5.14 -8.41
CA PRO A 40 -8.59 3.80 -8.46
C PRO A 40 -7.58 3.55 -7.32
N TRP A 41 -7.30 4.55 -6.51
CA TRP A 41 -6.33 4.49 -5.42
C TRP A 41 -6.99 4.07 -4.11
N ALA A 42 -6.34 3.15 -3.42
CA ALA A 42 -6.58 2.82 -2.02
C ALA A 42 -5.36 3.18 -1.18
N THR A 43 -5.57 3.29 0.13
CA THR A 43 -4.52 3.61 1.09
C THR A 43 -4.52 2.64 2.25
N SER A 44 -3.47 2.69 3.09
CA SER A 44 -3.43 1.99 4.38
C SER A 44 -4.26 2.67 5.46
N ASN A 45 -4.99 3.74 5.14
CA ASN A 45 -5.95 4.35 6.07
C ASN A 45 -7.18 3.45 6.14
N VAL A 46 -7.52 2.97 7.33
CA VAL A 46 -8.53 1.93 7.48
C VAL A 46 -9.44 2.14 8.67
N LEU A 47 -10.68 1.66 8.50
CA LEU A 47 -11.59 1.35 9.58
C LEU A 47 -11.31 -0.09 10.05
N ALA A 48 -10.98 -0.25 11.33
CA ALA A 48 -10.77 -1.56 11.96
C ALA A 48 -11.86 -1.85 12.98
N LYS A 49 -12.27 -3.13 13.06
CA LYS A 49 -13.16 -3.67 14.10
C LYS A 49 -12.53 -4.95 14.64
N VAL A 50 -11.86 -4.86 15.79
CA VAL A 50 -11.16 -5.99 16.41
C VAL A 50 -11.61 -6.12 17.85
N SER A 51 -12.06 -7.30 18.25
CA SER A 51 -12.48 -7.61 19.64
C SER A 51 -13.49 -6.59 20.22
N GLY A 52 -14.49 -6.18 19.45
CA GLY A 52 -15.51 -5.22 19.87
C GLY A 52 -15.09 -3.76 19.82
N VAL A 53 -13.84 -3.47 19.48
CA VAL A 53 -13.31 -2.10 19.34
C VAL A 53 -13.40 -1.65 17.90
N THR A 54 -13.97 -0.48 17.66
CA THR A 54 -13.95 0.20 16.36
C THR A 54 -12.93 1.34 16.41
N LYS A 55 -11.96 1.31 15.52
CA LYS A 55 -10.90 2.33 15.43
C LYS A 55 -10.57 2.69 13.99
N GLY A 56 -10.25 3.98 13.76
CA GLY A 56 -9.64 4.44 12.53
C GLY A 56 -8.12 4.53 12.66
N SER A 57 -7.42 4.22 11.59
CA SER A 57 -5.98 4.41 11.48
C SER A 57 -5.66 5.21 10.22
N ASN A 58 -4.81 6.23 10.34
CA ASN A 58 -4.23 6.97 9.24
C ASN A 58 -2.72 6.82 9.26
N ALA A 59 -2.15 6.54 8.12
CA ALA A 59 -0.72 6.63 7.86
C ALA A 59 -0.43 7.33 6.52
N VAL A 60 -1.50 7.75 5.83
CA VAL A 60 -1.46 8.57 4.60
C VAL A 60 -2.27 9.84 4.87
N TYR A 61 -1.66 11.00 4.63
CA TYR A 61 -2.24 12.29 4.93
C TYR A 61 -2.17 13.22 3.73
N PRO A 62 -3.16 14.12 3.54
CA PRO A 62 -3.00 15.24 2.62
C PRO A 62 -1.98 16.23 3.21
N GLU A 63 -0.99 16.63 2.42
CA GLU A 63 -0.03 17.64 2.78
C GLU A 63 -0.01 18.75 1.73
N ASN A 64 0.19 20.00 2.16
CA ASN A 64 0.30 21.11 1.24
C ASN A 64 1.68 21.11 0.58
N ARG A 65 1.68 21.12 -0.75
CA ARG A 65 2.88 21.30 -1.56
C ARG A 65 2.90 22.74 -2.09
N PRO A 66 3.86 23.57 -1.68
CA PRO A 66 3.90 24.97 -2.08
C PRO A 66 3.79 25.15 -3.59
N GLY A 67 2.85 26.00 -4.04
CA GLY A 67 2.60 26.28 -5.45
C GLY A 67 1.98 25.14 -6.28
N ARG A 68 1.68 23.99 -5.67
CA ARG A 68 1.21 22.79 -6.38
C ARG A 68 -0.05 22.16 -5.79
N GLY A 69 -0.62 22.72 -4.71
CA GLY A 69 -1.82 22.19 -4.05
C GLY A 69 -1.49 21.13 -3.01
N LYS A 70 -2.16 19.98 -3.06
CA LYS A 70 -1.98 18.91 -2.06
C LYS A 70 -1.34 17.69 -2.68
N CYS A 71 -0.41 17.11 -1.94
CA CYS A 71 0.20 15.81 -2.21
C CYS A 71 -0.23 14.76 -1.18
N ALA A 72 0.10 13.50 -1.41
CA ALA A 72 -0.04 12.44 -0.42
C ALA A 72 1.26 12.31 0.37
N ARG A 73 1.18 12.45 1.72
CA ARG A 73 2.27 12.15 2.64
C ARG A 73 2.02 10.81 3.32
N LEU A 74 2.87 9.85 3.04
CA LEU A 74 2.89 8.53 3.64
C LEU A 74 3.88 8.52 4.80
N THR A 75 3.48 7.97 5.95
CA THR A 75 4.32 7.95 7.16
C THR A 75 4.44 6.54 7.73
N SER A 76 5.61 6.22 8.24
CA SER A 76 5.83 5.01 9.04
C SER A 76 5.67 5.37 10.51
N GLN A 77 4.67 4.79 11.19
CA GLN A 77 4.29 5.19 12.55
C GLN A 77 3.71 4.07 13.40
N MET A 78 3.73 4.27 14.72
CA MET A 78 3.10 3.37 15.66
C MET A 78 1.66 3.79 15.92
N GLU A 79 0.71 2.92 15.59
CA GLU A 79 -0.70 3.06 16.01
C GLU A 79 -0.91 2.39 17.36
N LYS A 80 -1.44 3.16 18.32
CA LYS A 80 -1.72 2.69 19.67
C LYS A 80 -3.22 2.62 19.90
N VAL A 81 -3.70 1.45 20.31
CA VAL A 81 -5.09 1.25 20.74
C VAL A 81 -5.10 0.86 22.20
N LYS A 82 -5.69 1.72 23.03
CA LYS A 82 -5.87 1.47 24.47
C LYS A 82 -7.35 1.46 24.79
N VAL A 83 -7.81 0.40 25.43
CA VAL A 83 -9.17 0.27 25.98
C VAL A 83 -9.04 -0.10 27.45
N LEU A 84 -9.72 0.61 28.32
CA LEU A 84 -9.66 0.45 29.78
C LEU A 84 -9.76 -1.04 30.18
N GLY A 85 -8.66 -1.55 30.75
CA GLY A 85 -8.58 -2.89 31.33
C GLY A 85 -8.61 -4.07 30.37
N LEU A 86 -8.77 -3.85 29.05
CA LEU A 86 -9.05 -4.94 28.11
C LEU A 86 -8.07 -5.04 26.95
N ILE A 87 -7.63 -3.93 26.37
CA ILE A 87 -6.79 -3.92 25.14
C ILE A 87 -5.68 -2.90 25.26
N ASN A 88 -4.46 -3.34 25.02
CA ASN A 88 -3.30 -2.49 24.81
C ASN A 88 -2.55 -3.01 23.59
N MET A 89 -2.84 -2.44 22.42
CA MET A 89 -2.25 -2.86 21.15
C MET A 89 -1.35 -1.78 20.62
N ASN A 90 -0.16 -2.17 20.19
CA ASN A 90 0.72 -1.33 19.40
C ASN A 90 0.90 -2.00 18.03
N VAL A 91 0.61 -1.27 16.97
CA VAL A 91 0.74 -1.78 15.59
C VAL A 91 1.67 -0.85 14.82
N MET A 92 2.72 -1.40 14.26
CA MET A 92 3.58 -0.67 13.33
C MET A 92 2.90 -0.61 11.98
N VAL A 93 2.69 0.60 11.47
CA VAL A 93 2.03 0.86 10.19
C VAL A 93 2.96 1.65 9.29
N ALA A 94 3.27 1.11 8.13
CA ALA A 94 3.88 1.85 7.03
C ALA A 94 2.77 2.42 6.14
N GLY A 95 2.69 3.75 6.04
CA GLY A 95 1.78 4.44 5.15
C GLY A 95 1.98 3.95 3.72
N SER A 96 0.91 3.48 3.10
CA SER A 96 0.95 2.94 1.75
C SER A 96 -0.25 3.41 0.93
N MET A 97 -0.04 3.64 -0.37
CA MET A 97 -1.11 3.82 -1.35
C MET A 97 -0.87 2.91 -2.53
N PHE A 98 -1.94 2.38 -3.12
CA PHE A 98 -1.85 1.42 -4.21
C PHE A 98 -3.06 1.50 -5.14
N LEU A 99 -2.87 1.05 -6.37
CA LEU A 99 -3.99 0.86 -7.28
C LEU A 99 -4.77 -0.40 -6.89
N GLY A 100 -6.05 -0.21 -6.56
CA GLY A 100 -6.90 -1.30 -6.09
C GLY A 100 -7.88 -0.87 -5.01
N ARG A 101 -8.11 -1.77 -4.03
CA ARG A 101 -9.13 -1.55 -2.99
C ARG A 101 -8.68 -2.16 -1.67
N MET A 102 -8.87 -1.43 -0.58
CA MET A 102 -8.73 -1.98 0.77
C MET A 102 -10.05 -2.66 1.18
N ILE A 103 -9.97 -3.86 1.75
CA ILE A 103 -11.14 -4.60 2.23
C ILE A 103 -11.37 -4.27 3.70
N GLU A 104 -12.44 -3.55 3.96
CA GLU A 104 -12.83 -3.09 5.30
C GLU A 104 -14.12 -3.75 5.78
N PRO A 105 -14.36 -3.77 7.10
CA PRO A 105 -13.45 -3.37 8.17
C PRO A 105 -12.30 -4.37 8.34
N ILE A 106 -11.14 -3.89 8.83
CA ILE A 106 -10.05 -4.78 9.21
C ILE A 106 -10.45 -5.48 10.53
N THR A 107 -10.58 -6.79 10.50
CA THR A 107 -11.02 -7.60 11.66
C THR A 107 -9.89 -8.39 12.30
N SER A 108 -8.73 -8.45 11.68
CA SER A 108 -7.56 -9.19 12.16
C SER A 108 -6.27 -8.64 11.54
N THR A 109 -5.17 -8.73 12.27
CA THR A 109 -3.82 -8.46 11.76
C THR A 109 -3.17 -9.68 11.07
N LYS A 110 -3.85 -10.84 11.06
CA LYS A 110 -3.37 -12.03 10.36
C LYS A 110 -3.58 -11.88 8.86
N ASN A 111 -2.59 -12.33 8.09
CA ASN A 111 -2.59 -12.31 6.62
C ASN A 111 -3.02 -10.93 6.03
N PRO A 112 -2.25 -9.85 6.29
CA PRO A 112 -2.65 -8.49 5.92
C PRO A 112 -2.81 -8.31 4.42
N TYR A 113 -2.06 -9.02 3.57
CA TYR A 113 -2.20 -8.93 2.12
C TYR A 113 -3.56 -9.38 1.61
N SER A 114 -4.24 -10.31 2.31
CA SER A 114 -5.60 -10.72 1.94
C SER A 114 -6.66 -9.61 2.09
N LYS A 115 -6.30 -8.49 2.72
CA LYS A 115 -7.15 -7.30 2.87
C LYS A 115 -6.92 -6.26 1.76
N MET A 116 -5.99 -6.52 0.86
CA MET A 116 -5.61 -5.62 -0.23
C MET A 116 -5.99 -6.28 -1.56
N GLU A 117 -7.08 -5.83 -2.17
CA GLU A 117 -7.40 -6.18 -3.56
C GLU A 117 -6.48 -5.35 -4.47
N MET A 118 -5.39 -5.97 -4.93
CA MET A 118 -4.32 -5.25 -5.63
C MET A 118 -4.42 -5.39 -7.15
N GLY A 119 -4.27 -4.24 -7.80
CA GLY A 119 -4.28 -4.10 -9.25
C GLY A 119 -5.66 -3.74 -9.79
N ILE A 120 -5.63 -3.02 -10.89
CA ILE A 120 -6.79 -2.58 -11.65
C ILE A 120 -6.66 -3.03 -13.12
N PRO A 121 -7.76 -3.15 -13.88
CA PRO A 121 -7.70 -3.42 -15.32
C PRO A 121 -6.84 -2.40 -16.05
N TYR A 122 -5.92 -2.88 -16.88
CA TYR A 122 -5.00 -2.02 -17.62
C TYR A 122 -4.35 -2.79 -18.77
N THR A 123 -4.44 -2.24 -19.98
CA THR A 123 -3.97 -2.92 -21.21
C THR A 123 -2.87 -2.16 -21.97
N LYS A 124 -2.50 -0.96 -21.47
CA LYS A 124 -1.44 -0.17 -22.11
C LYS A 124 -0.05 -0.67 -21.71
N ARG A 125 0.95 -0.26 -22.48
CA ARG A 125 2.36 -0.66 -22.30
C ARG A 125 3.25 0.56 -22.08
N PRO A 126 3.26 1.15 -20.85
CA PRO A 126 4.07 2.32 -20.55
C PRO A 126 5.56 1.97 -20.48
N ALA A 127 6.40 2.94 -20.81
CA ALA A 127 7.86 2.84 -20.62
C ALA A 127 8.27 3.04 -19.16
N ALA A 128 7.53 3.85 -18.41
CA ALA A 128 7.87 4.20 -17.03
C ALA A 128 6.63 4.53 -16.18
N LEU A 129 6.77 4.39 -14.84
CA LEU A 129 5.95 5.09 -13.86
C LEU A 129 6.65 6.41 -13.54
N VAL A 130 5.91 7.52 -13.64
CA VAL A 130 6.46 8.88 -13.43
C VAL A 130 5.73 9.52 -12.25
N PHE A 131 6.45 10.19 -11.36
CA PHE A 131 5.88 10.89 -10.22
C PHE A 131 6.84 11.95 -9.67
N ASP A 132 6.30 12.86 -8.87
CA ASP A 132 7.10 13.78 -8.06
C ASP A 132 7.18 13.20 -6.64
N TYR A 133 8.33 13.39 -5.97
CA TYR A 133 8.49 12.89 -4.61
C TYR A 133 9.40 13.76 -3.73
N LYS A 134 9.24 13.59 -2.42
CA LYS A 134 10.14 14.08 -1.35
C LYS A 134 10.26 12.98 -0.30
N VAL A 135 11.46 12.79 0.25
CA VAL A 135 11.73 11.83 1.31
C VAL A 135 12.31 12.53 2.53
N ASP A 136 11.75 12.24 3.69
CA ASP A 136 12.32 12.63 4.98
C ASP A 136 12.67 11.33 5.75
N MET A 137 13.97 11.01 5.85
CA MET A 137 14.47 9.84 6.55
C MET A 137 14.79 10.18 8.01
N PRO A 138 14.35 9.38 8.98
CA PRO A 138 14.77 9.57 10.37
C PRO A 138 16.25 9.19 10.54
N ALA A 139 16.91 9.80 11.54
CA ALA A 139 18.29 9.49 11.87
C ALA A 139 18.47 8.07 12.47
N ALA A 140 17.41 7.52 13.09
CA ALA A 140 17.42 6.21 13.71
C ALA A 140 17.72 5.09 12.68
N ASN A 141 18.69 4.22 13.00
CA ASN A 141 19.03 3.04 12.20
C ASN A 141 18.44 1.77 12.83
N THR A 142 17.16 1.84 13.20
CA THR A 142 16.42 0.73 13.80
C THR A 142 15.01 0.65 13.21
N ARG A 143 14.46 -0.55 13.23
CA ARG A 143 13.08 -0.85 12.88
C ARG A 143 12.32 -1.37 14.10
N VAL A 144 11.04 -1.18 14.10
CA VAL A 144 10.14 -1.74 15.10
C VAL A 144 9.27 -2.81 14.44
N LYS A 145 9.20 -3.99 15.05
CA LYS A 145 8.23 -5.04 14.69
C LYS A 145 7.14 -5.09 15.75
N SER A 146 5.89 -4.84 15.36
CA SER A 146 4.75 -4.85 16.26
C SER A 146 3.44 -5.08 15.51
N SER A 147 2.81 -6.23 15.70
CA SER A 147 1.58 -6.64 15.01
C SER A 147 0.30 -6.49 15.84
N GLY A 148 0.39 -5.86 17.00
CA GLY A 148 -0.73 -5.61 17.91
C GLY A 148 -0.67 -6.40 19.19
N PHE A 149 -1.10 -7.64 19.18
CA PHE A 149 -1.02 -8.53 20.35
C PHE A 149 0.36 -9.20 20.40
N GLY A 150 1.14 -8.89 21.39
CA GLY A 150 2.47 -9.45 21.59
C GLY A 150 3.53 -8.42 21.92
N SER A 151 4.75 -8.87 22.17
CA SER A 151 5.88 -7.98 22.48
C SER A 151 6.34 -7.23 21.25
N GLN A 152 6.50 -5.91 21.39
CA GLN A 152 7.21 -5.09 20.43
C GLN A 152 8.69 -5.50 20.43
N LYS A 153 9.28 -5.60 19.23
CA LYS A 153 10.71 -5.90 19.04
C LYS A 153 11.39 -4.78 18.28
N THR A 154 12.60 -4.44 18.72
CA THR A 154 13.50 -3.57 17.96
C THR A 154 14.41 -4.45 17.10
N LEU A 155 14.52 -4.10 15.81
CA LEU A 155 15.32 -4.81 14.83
C LEU A 155 16.41 -3.86 14.29
N PRO A 156 17.58 -4.36 13.90
CA PRO A 156 18.62 -3.56 13.28
C PRO A 156 18.22 -3.12 11.86
N GLY A 157 18.88 -2.09 11.38
CA GLY A 157 18.67 -1.51 10.05
C GLY A 157 17.50 -0.56 10.01
N ARG A 158 17.38 0.17 8.90
CA ARG A 158 16.33 1.15 8.65
C ARG A 158 15.56 0.74 7.40
N ASP A 159 14.25 0.96 7.40
CA ASP A 159 13.42 0.82 6.21
C ASP A 159 13.70 1.95 5.21
N ASN A 160 13.35 1.70 3.97
CA ASN A 160 13.36 2.67 2.88
C ASN A 160 11.92 2.97 2.46
N ALA A 161 11.68 4.13 1.89
CA ALA A 161 10.49 4.29 1.07
C ALA A 161 10.65 3.45 -0.21
N VAL A 162 9.57 2.91 -0.72
CA VAL A 162 9.59 2.05 -1.90
C VAL A 162 8.44 2.37 -2.84
N VAL A 163 8.73 2.33 -4.13
CA VAL A 163 7.73 2.36 -5.21
C VAL A 163 7.99 1.17 -6.11
N PHE A 164 6.92 0.46 -6.46
CA PHE A 164 6.99 -0.52 -7.53
C PHE A 164 5.76 -0.50 -8.41
N VAL A 165 5.95 -0.88 -9.66
CA VAL A 165 4.93 -1.05 -10.67
C VAL A 165 5.10 -2.40 -11.36
N LEU A 166 3.99 -3.12 -11.53
CA LEU A 166 3.97 -4.44 -12.14
C LEU A 166 2.84 -4.49 -13.15
N LEU A 167 3.13 -4.97 -14.34
CA LEU A 167 2.12 -5.32 -15.34
C LEU A 167 1.93 -6.83 -15.33
N GLN A 168 0.69 -7.29 -15.24
CA GLN A 168 0.33 -8.70 -15.21
C GLN A 168 -0.69 -9.01 -16.29
N ARG A 169 -0.56 -10.17 -16.92
CA ARG A 169 -1.63 -10.80 -17.66
C ARG A 169 -2.30 -11.81 -16.73
N ARG A 170 -3.53 -11.52 -16.32
CA ARG A 170 -4.34 -12.34 -15.40
C ARG A 170 -5.44 -13.08 -16.13
N TRP A 171 -5.77 -14.26 -15.61
CA TRP A 171 -6.95 -15.03 -16.00
C TRP A 171 -7.50 -15.79 -14.79
N GLU A 172 -8.75 -16.22 -14.88
CA GLU A 172 -9.41 -17.03 -13.87
C GLU A 172 -9.67 -18.43 -14.41
N ASP A 173 -9.36 -19.48 -13.64
CA ASP A 173 -9.66 -20.85 -13.99
C ASP A 173 -11.12 -21.23 -13.64
N ALA A 174 -11.57 -22.41 -14.07
CA ALA A 174 -12.92 -22.90 -13.81
C ALA A 174 -13.24 -23.08 -12.30
N LYS A 175 -12.21 -23.18 -11.44
CA LYS A 175 -12.36 -23.30 -10.00
C LYS A 175 -12.47 -21.94 -9.31
N GLY A 176 -12.17 -20.85 -10.03
CA GLY A 176 -12.17 -19.48 -9.52
C GLY A 176 -10.83 -19.06 -8.91
N ASN A 177 -9.73 -19.75 -9.26
CA ASN A 177 -8.40 -19.30 -8.93
C ASN A 177 -7.97 -18.22 -9.94
N ILE A 178 -7.27 -17.19 -9.46
CA ILE A 178 -6.71 -16.16 -10.32
C ILE A 178 -5.23 -16.47 -10.55
N HIS A 179 -4.87 -16.65 -11.79
CA HIS A 179 -3.50 -16.87 -12.25
C HIS A 179 -2.95 -15.58 -12.87
N ALA A 180 -1.64 -15.44 -12.89
CA ALA A 180 -0.97 -14.32 -13.53
C ALA A 180 0.38 -14.73 -14.12
N ARG A 181 0.76 -14.07 -15.22
CA ARG A 181 2.14 -13.97 -15.69
C ARG A 181 2.58 -12.51 -15.65
N ARG A 182 3.79 -12.29 -15.21
CA ARG A 182 4.36 -10.95 -15.09
C ARG A 182 4.87 -10.47 -16.45
N VAL A 183 4.19 -9.44 -17.02
CA VAL A 183 4.54 -8.86 -18.32
C VAL A 183 5.70 -7.88 -18.20
N ALA A 184 5.69 -7.05 -17.15
CA ALA A 184 6.76 -6.11 -16.89
C ALA A 184 6.81 -5.74 -15.39
N GLY A 185 7.93 -5.17 -14.97
CA GLY A 185 8.07 -4.62 -13.63
C GLY A 185 9.15 -3.56 -13.56
N GLY A 186 9.01 -2.67 -12.60
CA GLY A 186 9.99 -1.67 -12.21
C GLY A 186 9.83 -1.32 -10.74
N SER A 187 10.94 -1.05 -10.06
CA SER A 187 10.92 -0.66 -8.66
C SER A 187 12.11 0.20 -8.29
N GLU A 188 11.93 1.00 -7.24
CA GLU A 188 13.01 1.75 -6.63
C GLU A 188 12.82 1.87 -5.12
N LYS A 189 13.92 1.83 -4.37
CA LYS A 189 13.99 2.11 -2.94
C LYS A 189 14.71 3.41 -2.70
N PHE A 190 14.05 4.30 -1.98
CA PHE A 190 14.57 5.61 -1.60
C PHE A 190 15.25 5.50 -0.24
N ARG A 191 16.58 5.59 -0.22
CA ARG A 191 17.44 5.24 0.93
C ARG A 191 17.92 6.45 1.71
N SER A 192 17.69 7.65 1.21
CA SER A 192 18.14 8.92 1.81
C SER A 192 17.07 9.98 1.70
N SER A 193 17.14 10.98 2.59
CA SER A 193 16.31 12.19 2.47
C SER A 193 16.60 12.90 1.17
N SER A 194 15.58 13.48 0.57
CA SER A 194 15.69 14.32 -0.62
C SER A 194 14.68 15.48 -0.54
N PRO A 195 15.03 16.65 -1.07
CA PRO A 195 14.03 17.67 -1.37
C PRO A 195 13.06 17.15 -2.44
N TRP A 196 12.10 17.98 -2.86
CA TRP A 196 11.22 17.66 -3.97
C TRP A 196 12.01 17.39 -5.27
N VAL A 197 11.80 16.20 -5.82
CA VAL A 197 12.27 15.79 -7.15
C VAL A 197 11.03 15.68 -8.03
N ASN A 198 11.03 16.37 -9.17
CA ASN A 198 9.90 16.41 -10.09
C ASN A 198 10.16 15.48 -11.28
N GLY A 199 9.11 14.80 -11.75
CA GLY A 199 9.16 13.99 -12.96
C GLY A 199 10.12 12.79 -12.85
N HIS A 200 10.32 12.26 -11.66
CA HIS A 200 11.12 11.06 -11.47
C HIS A 200 10.47 9.85 -12.16
N ALA A 201 11.29 9.03 -12.84
CA ALA A 201 10.80 7.96 -13.68
C ALA A 201 11.40 6.60 -13.27
N ILE A 202 10.56 5.66 -12.89
CA ILE A 202 10.93 4.25 -12.72
C ILE A 202 10.63 3.53 -14.03
N LYS A 203 11.68 3.14 -14.75
CA LYS A 203 11.57 2.39 -16.02
C LYS A 203 11.00 1.00 -15.80
N LEU A 204 10.12 0.57 -16.69
CA LEU A 204 9.62 -0.81 -16.70
C LEU A 204 10.51 -1.70 -17.57
N VAL A 205 10.87 -2.85 -17.01
CA VAL A 205 11.57 -3.91 -17.74
C VAL A 205 10.54 -4.95 -18.13
N TYR A 206 10.36 -5.15 -19.42
CA TYR A 206 9.43 -6.11 -20.00
C TYR A 206 10.06 -7.51 -20.08
N GLY A 207 9.22 -8.54 -19.90
CA GLY A 207 9.65 -9.92 -19.81
C GLY A 207 10.29 -10.24 -18.45
N ASN A 208 11.17 -11.23 -18.42
CA ASN A 208 11.90 -11.61 -17.21
C ASN A 208 12.98 -10.56 -16.87
N PRO A 209 12.91 -9.85 -15.72
CA PRO A 209 13.87 -8.84 -15.33
C PRO A 209 15.10 -9.43 -14.61
N ALA A 210 15.11 -10.72 -14.26
CA ALA A 210 16.21 -11.32 -13.52
C ALA A 210 17.55 -11.13 -14.25
N GLY A 211 18.55 -10.65 -13.53
CA GLY A 211 19.88 -10.37 -14.09
C GLY A 211 19.98 -9.06 -14.90
N LYS A 212 18.90 -8.31 -15.08
CA LYS A 212 18.93 -7.00 -15.76
C LYS A 212 19.23 -5.86 -14.77
N PRO A 213 19.85 -4.75 -15.22
CA PRO A 213 20.08 -3.59 -14.36
C PRO A 213 18.77 -3.09 -13.73
N GLY A 214 18.84 -2.74 -12.44
CA GLY A 214 17.67 -2.25 -11.67
C GLY A 214 16.76 -3.36 -11.12
N TYR A 215 17.07 -4.65 -11.33
CA TYR A 215 16.32 -5.73 -10.71
C TYR A 215 16.60 -5.82 -9.20
N ASP A 216 15.55 -5.63 -8.41
CA ASP A 216 15.56 -5.88 -6.96
C ASP A 216 14.61 -7.04 -6.67
N SER A 217 15.15 -8.20 -6.32
CA SER A 217 14.38 -9.40 -6.02
C SER A 217 13.43 -9.22 -4.84
N SER A 218 13.75 -8.35 -3.87
CA SER A 218 12.89 -8.09 -2.72
C SER A 218 11.55 -7.40 -3.08
N THR A 219 11.51 -6.74 -4.24
CA THR A 219 10.32 -6.04 -4.75
C THR A 219 9.75 -6.67 -6.01
N LEU A 220 10.62 -7.18 -6.91
CA LEU A 220 10.24 -7.63 -8.25
C LEU A 220 10.16 -9.16 -8.41
N ALA A 221 10.60 -9.96 -7.43
CA ALA A 221 10.39 -11.40 -7.48
C ALA A 221 8.90 -11.76 -7.54
N LEU A 222 8.60 -12.90 -8.16
CA LEU A 222 7.25 -13.47 -8.14
C LEU A 222 6.85 -13.79 -6.69
N ARG A 223 5.60 -13.51 -6.34
CA ARG A 223 5.10 -13.68 -4.97
C ARG A 223 4.20 -14.91 -4.86
N SER A 224 4.31 -15.61 -3.73
CA SER A 224 3.51 -16.79 -3.42
C SER A 224 3.25 -16.92 -1.91
N GLY A 225 2.40 -17.85 -1.53
CA GLY A 225 2.10 -18.15 -0.13
C GLY A 225 1.51 -16.95 0.61
N SER A 226 2.03 -16.66 1.79
CA SER A 226 1.58 -15.54 2.63
C SER A 226 1.88 -14.16 2.03
N ASN A 227 2.76 -14.07 1.05
CA ASN A 227 3.17 -12.83 0.38
C ASN A 227 2.48 -12.62 -0.96
N ALA A 228 1.60 -13.53 -1.39
CA ALA A 228 0.87 -13.40 -2.65
C ALA A 228 0.08 -12.09 -2.72
N TYR A 229 -0.06 -11.54 -3.92
CA TYR A 229 -1.07 -10.52 -4.18
C TYR A 229 -2.45 -11.14 -4.10
N TYR A 230 -3.46 -10.36 -3.75
CA TYR A 230 -4.83 -10.83 -3.72
C TYR A 230 -5.70 -10.04 -4.69
N ALA A 231 -6.68 -10.69 -5.26
CA ALA A 231 -7.67 -10.08 -6.13
C ALA A 231 -9.04 -10.76 -5.93
N ARG A 232 -10.09 -10.09 -6.36
CA ARG A 232 -11.45 -10.61 -6.30
C ARG A 232 -11.74 -11.42 -7.56
N ASN A 233 -12.19 -12.66 -7.38
CA ASN A 233 -12.60 -13.50 -8.49
C ASN A 233 -14.04 -13.21 -8.96
N SER A 234 -14.48 -13.84 -10.04
CA SER A 234 -15.83 -13.68 -10.62
C SER A 234 -16.97 -14.00 -9.64
N LYS A 235 -16.69 -14.84 -8.61
CA LYS A 235 -17.63 -15.18 -7.53
C LYS A 235 -17.59 -14.17 -6.38
N GLY A 236 -16.89 -13.04 -6.51
CA GLY A 236 -16.77 -12.01 -5.49
C GLY A 236 -15.86 -12.36 -4.31
N ARG A 237 -15.11 -13.47 -4.34
CA ARG A 237 -14.23 -13.90 -3.25
C ARG A 237 -12.82 -13.34 -3.44
N MET A 238 -12.19 -12.91 -2.34
CA MET A 238 -10.77 -12.56 -2.31
C MET A 238 -9.94 -13.85 -2.34
N VAL A 239 -9.12 -13.99 -3.37
CA VAL A 239 -8.24 -15.14 -3.58
C VAL A 239 -6.80 -14.68 -3.85
N PRO A 240 -5.78 -15.49 -3.50
CA PRO A 240 -4.42 -15.16 -3.89
C PRO A 240 -4.26 -15.23 -5.41
N VAL A 241 -3.48 -14.30 -5.96
CA VAL A 241 -3.04 -14.34 -7.35
C VAL A 241 -1.85 -15.28 -7.46
N ILE A 242 -1.99 -16.33 -8.25
CA ILE A 242 -0.96 -17.34 -8.49
C ILE A 242 -0.06 -16.82 -9.61
N GLU A 243 1.12 -16.33 -9.27
CA GLU A 243 2.11 -15.90 -10.26
C GLU A 243 2.90 -17.11 -10.79
N GLU A 244 2.63 -17.52 -12.04
CA GLU A 244 3.22 -18.71 -12.66
C GLU A 244 4.58 -18.47 -13.33
N GLY A 245 4.98 -17.22 -13.46
CA GLY A 245 6.23 -16.87 -14.12
C GLY A 245 6.17 -15.51 -14.82
N TYR A 246 7.14 -15.29 -15.67
CA TYR A 246 7.19 -14.10 -16.53
C TYR A 246 6.60 -14.42 -17.89
N ASP A 247 5.95 -13.44 -18.49
CA ASP A 247 5.39 -13.51 -19.83
C ASP A 247 6.42 -13.05 -20.87
N ASP A 248 6.08 -13.21 -22.14
CA ASP A 248 6.84 -12.61 -23.23
C ASP A 248 6.87 -11.09 -23.12
N ALA A 249 8.01 -10.50 -23.49
CA ALA A 249 8.20 -9.05 -23.44
C ALA A 249 7.23 -8.27 -24.36
N THR A 250 6.61 -8.92 -25.32
CA THR A 250 5.61 -8.33 -26.25
C THR A 250 4.17 -8.51 -25.76
N ALA A 251 3.95 -9.32 -24.73
CA ALA A 251 2.60 -9.63 -24.22
C ALA A 251 1.84 -8.37 -23.80
N THR A 252 0.53 -8.37 -24.03
CA THR A 252 -0.37 -7.31 -23.58
C THR A 252 -0.80 -7.58 -22.14
N PRO A 253 -0.60 -6.66 -21.20
CA PRO A 253 -1.10 -6.82 -19.84
C PRO A 253 -2.62 -6.73 -19.80
N THR A 254 -3.22 -7.28 -18.75
CA THR A 254 -4.63 -7.09 -18.41
C THR A 254 -4.81 -6.27 -17.14
N HIS A 255 -3.78 -6.19 -16.31
CA HIS A 255 -3.81 -5.51 -15.02
C HIS A 255 -2.50 -4.79 -14.74
N VAL A 256 -2.59 -3.71 -13.97
CA VAL A 256 -1.44 -3.00 -13.38
C VAL A 256 -1.56 -2.97 -11.85
N ILE A 257 -0.47 -3.25 -11.18
CA ILE A 257 -0.27 -3.00 -9.75
C ILE A 257 0.69 -1.83 -9.65
N VAL A 258 0.35 -0.81 -8.87
CA VAL A 258 1.28 0.21 -8.38
C VAL A 258 1.19 0.22 -6.86
N MET A 259 2.33 0.20 -6.20
CA MET A 259 2.47 0.35 -4.76
C MET A 259 3.47 1.44 -4.46
N ILE A 260 3.09 2.34 -3.56
CA ILE A 260 3.91 3.41 -3.02
C ILE A 260 3.84 3.28 -1.49
N SER A 261 4.97 3.15 -0.81
CA SER A 261 4.99 2.88 0.62
C SER A 261 6.13 3.60 1.34
N ALA A 262 5.86 4.06 2.56
CA ALA A 262 6.86 4.57 3.51
C ALA A 262 7.52 3.43 4.32
N GLY A 263 7.70 2.27 3.71
CA GLY A 263 8.38 1.11 4.29
C GLY A 263 8.54 0.02 3.25
N ASP A 264 9.68 -0.65 3.23
CA ASP A 264 10.02 -1.74 2.31
C ASP A 264 10.14 -3.10 3.00
N GLY A 265 9.81 -3.13 4.28
CA GLY A 265 9.89 -4.33 5.12
C GLY A 265 8.66 -5.24 5.06
N GLU A 266 8.67 -6.26 5.90
CA GLU A 266 7.53 -7.13 6.15
C GLU A 266 6.37 -6.33 6.78
N PRO A 267 5.13 -6.82 6.68
CA PRO A 267 4.01 -6.24 7.40
C PRO A 267 4.29 -6.10 8.91
N TYR A 268 3.87 -4.96 9.46
CA TYR A 268 4.10 -4.62 10.88
C TYR A 268 5.55 -4.42 11.29
N VAL A 269 6.44 -4.24 10.33
CA VAL A 269 7.82 -3.82 10.53
C VAL A 269 8.01 -2.45 9.88
N GLY A 270 8.69 -1.53 10.55
CA GLY A 270 8.91 -0.19 10.01
C GLY A 270 9.87 0.64 10.84
N THR A 271 10.36 1.71 10.26
CA THR A 271 11.15 2.74 10.95
C THR A 271 10.25 3.94 11.26
N PRO A 272 9.84 4.14 12.53
CA PRO A 272 9.00 5.28 12.89
C PRO A 272 9.63 6.61 12.49
N GLY A 273 8.82 7.49 11.89
CA GLY A 273 9.27 8.81 11.45
C GLY A 273 9.71 8.88 9.99
N LEU A 274 9.85 7.76 9.27
CA LEU A 274 10.03 7.78 7.82
C LEU A 274 8.80 8.42 7.16
N SER A 275 9.01 9.43 6.32
CA SER A 275 7.97 10.12 5.59
C SER A 275 8.30 10.16 4.10
N PHE A 276 7.30 9.87 3.27
CA PHE A 276 7.41 9.86 1.82
C PHE A 276 6.23 10.64 1.23
N CYS A 277 6.51 11.79 0.64
CA CYS A 277 5.51 12.58 -0.07
C CYS A 277 5.54 12.23 -1.55
N VAL A 278 4.37 12.06 -2.16
CA VAL A 278 4.23 11.79 -3.60
C VAL A 278 3.12 12.63 -4.21
N ASP A 279 3.32 12.99 -5.48
CA ASP A 279 2.40 13.80 -6.27
C ASP A 279 2.54 13.47 -7.75
N ASN A 280 1.56 13.88 -8.58
CA ASN A 280 1.60 13.76 -10.04
C ASN A 280 1.95 12.34 -10.55
N VAL A 281 1.40 11.30 -9.91
CA VAL A 281 1.67 9.91 -10.30
C VAL A 281 0.98 9.59 -11.62
N GLY A 282 1.75 9.15 -12.60
CA GLY A 282 1.26 8.82 -13.94
C GLY A 282 2.16 7.84 -14.67
N PHE A 283 1.79 7.53 -15.91
CA PHE A 283 2.59 6.66 -16.78
C PHE A 283 3.22 7.46 -17.91
N GLY A 284 4.51 7.21 -18.17
CA GLY A 284 5.24 7.68 -19.35
C GLY A 284 5.25 6.61 -20.46
N PHE A 285 5.08 7.02 -21.72
CA PHE A 285 5.06 6.16 -22.89
C PHE A 285 6.22 6.45 -23.83
#